data_c47c9eec728a43d76f8895dfa68be199
#
_entry.id   c47c9eec728a43d76f8895dfa68be199
#
_cell.length_a   1.000
_cell.length_b   1.000
_cell.length_c   1.000
_cell.angle_alpha   90.00
_cell.angle_beta   90.00
_cell.angle_gamma   90.00
#
_symmetry.space_group_name_H-M   'P 1'
#
loop_
_entity.id
_entity.type
_entity.pdbx_description
1 polymer ?
#
loop_
_entity_poly.entity_id
_entity_poly.type
_entity_poly.pdbx_seq_one_letter_code
_entity_poly.pdbx_strand_id
1 'polypeptide(L)'
;MTNRARIWGLVATLGALTPVFAAPAVADSCTKLSSLVLPEVISITATSIAADSFTPPGLTAPVPVAFCRVQITVTPAINIEVWLPPATNWNHRFQAEGGGGYAGVISYSALVMAVTGDAVTGQFATASTDTGHPATGTANGQGGANGAQAGGGFAVNPADDTLNEGLIVDFASRSLHEMTLKAKAVIRAYYGKPQNYSYWNGCSTGGRQGWMEAQMFPEDYDGILAGAPAFNWDRFIPAELWPELVMNLDVGAPVSQTKLTAVTAAAIKSCDGLDGVIDGVINDPRQCHFDPHALVCGRPGAPTDGTCLASQEADAVQQIWRGARGTNGEFLWYGLEPGASFAGLANSSSDTPPVALPFPITLDHWRLWIEQNPSFDWTTLTTASFETGFRQSQAKFRAVIGTDDPDLTAFHAYGGKIITYHGWTDQLIFPKGSIDYFNRVVAANGGLKHVRNFDRLFMVPGMNHCAGGAGADNFGQSGVVPVSLDPEHDAVLALQQWVEQGIAPDMLIATTDQNHATENPTQPEAFTRPLCPYPEEAQYKGAGDPTDAANFVCVWHGP
;
A
#
# COMPACT_ATOMS: atom_id res chain seq x y z
N MET A 1 96.90 28.33 -5.07
CA MET A 1 96.48 29.35 -4.16
C MET A 1 95.03 29.15 -3.88
N THR A 2 94.65 29.03 -2.63
CA THR A 2 93.30 28.88 -2.03
C THR A 2 92.53 27.59 -2.29
N ASN A 3 92.69 26.68 -1.31
CA ASN A 3 91.89 25.50 -1.01
C ASN A 3 90.46 25.88 -0.59
N ARG A 4 89.42 25.19 -1.12
CA ARG A 4 88.07 25.18 -0.54
C ARG A 4 87.77 23.74 -0.10
N ALA A 5 87.65 23.58 1.21
CA ALA A 5 87.17 22.37 1.85
C ALA A 5 85.58 22.27 1.65
N ARG A 6 85.13 21.07 1.27
CA ARG A 6 83.71 20.74 1.23
C ARG A 6 83.31 20.08 2.57
N ILE A 7 82.36 20.73 3.28
CA ILE A 7 81.69 20.18 4.45
C ILE A 7 80.42 19.45 3.98
N TRP A 8 80.27 18.17 4.28
CA TRP A 8 79.08 17.36 4.09
C TRP A 8 78.21 17.51 5.34
N GLY A 9 77.06 18.15 5.22
CA GLY A 9 76.03 18.20 6.27
C GLY A 9 75.09 17.02 6.13
N LEU A 10 74.99 16.19 7.15
CA LEU A 10 73.95 15.17 7.33
C LEU A 10 72.63 15.91 7.67
N VAL A 11 71.60 15.77 6.81
CA VAL A 11 70.20 16.16 7.11
C VAL A 11 69.50 14.98 7.70
N ALA A 12 69.24 15.00 8.99
CA ALA A 12 68.35 14.03 9.67
C ALA A 12 66.89 14.48 9.43
N THR A 13 66.14 13.69 8.64
CA THR A 13 64.70 13.86 8.49
C THR A 13 64.00 13.26 9.70
N LEU A 14 63.48 14.11 10.60
CA LEU A 14 62.47 13.71 11.60
C LEU A 14 61.15 13.47 10.88
N GLY A 15 60.78 12.18 10.77
CA GLY A 15 59.40 11.78 10.37
C GLY A 15 58.44 12.16 11.47
N ALA A 16 57.57 13.14 11.24
CA ALA A 16 56.45 13.46 12.11
C ALA A 16 55.40 12.35 11.99
N LEU A 17 55.30 11.47 12.98
CA LEU A 17 54.17 10.57 13.18
C LEU A 17 52.95 11.44 13.59
N THR A 18 52.07 11.72 12.64
CA THR A 18 50.74 12.24 12.95
C THR A 18 49.94 11.13 13.59
N PRO A 19 49.40 11.32 14.81
CA PRO A 19 48.48 10.35 15.38
C PRO A 19 47.22 10.30 14.50
N VAL A 20 46.94 9.15 13.91
CA VAL A 20 45.66 8.85 13.31
C VAL A 20 44.69 8.73 14.48
N PHE A 21 43.95 9.81 14.78
CA PHE A 21 42.78 9.72 15.64
C PHE A 21 41.76 8.88 14.89
N ALA A 22 41.64 7.60 15.26
CA ALA A 22 40.50 6.78 14.88
C ALA A 22 39.25 7.51 15.41
N ALA A 23 38.34 7.87 14.52
CA ALA A 23 37.06 8.39 14.91
C ALA A 23 36.42 7.40 15.91
N PRO A 24 35.85 7.84 17.05
CA PRO A 24 35.21 6.93 17.99
C PRO A 24 34.10 6.19 17.25
N ALA A 25 34.11 4.89 17.35
CA ALA A 25 33.28 4.00 16.57
C ALA A 25 31.79 4.29 16.81
N VAL A 26 31.06 4.50 15.72
CA VAL A 26 29.58 4.52 15.68
C VAL A 26 28.98 3.28 16.39
N ALA A 27 29.74 2.20 16.46
CA ALA A 27 29.43 0.97 17.19
C ALA A 27 29.11 1.18 18.69
N ASP A 28 29.77 2.12 19.36
CA ASP A 28 29.57 2.33 20.81
C ASP A 28 28.24 3.05 21.14
N SER A 29 27.77 3.93 20.27
CA SER A 29 26.47 4.60 20.45
C SER A 29 25.29 3.66 20.17
N CYS A 30 25.41 2.75 19.21
CA CYS A 30 24.38 1.77 18.86
C CYS A 30 24.13 0.77 20.02
N THR A 31 25.18 0.12 20.50
CA THR A 31 25.05 -0.91 21.55
C THR A 31 24.51 -0.37 22.86
N LYS A 32 24.73 0.91 23.17
CA LYS A 32 24.17 1.59 24.36
C LYS A 32 22.64 1.65 24.34
N LEU A 33 22.00 1.60 23.15
CA LEU A 33 20.54 1.59 23.06
C LEU A 33 19.89 0.38 23.72
N SER A 34 20.61 -0.75 23.85
CA SER A 34 20.11 -1.93 24.56
C SER A 34 19.88 -1.68 26.06
N SER A 35 20.38 -0.59 26.61
CA SER A 35 20.14 -0.19 28.03
C SER A 35 19.01 0.81 28.21
N LEU A 36 18.31 1.19 27.15
CA LEU A 36 17.14 2.09 27.26
C LEU A 36 16.02 1.41 28.04
N VAL A 37 15.37 2.21 28.88
CA VAL A 37 14.17 1.80 29.61
C VAL A 37 13.00 2.61 29.04
N LEU A 38 12.09 1.92 28.37
CA LEU A 38 10.92 2.51 27.75
C LEU A 38 9.64 1.86 28.32
N PRO A 39 8.53 2.59 28.41
CA PRO A 39 7.26 2.04 28.90
C PRO A 39 6.84 0.79 28.13
N GLU A 40 6.30 -0.20 28.82
CA GLU A 40 5.76 -1.46 28.27
C GLU A 40 6.76 -2.32 27.46
N VAL A 41 8.03 -1.96 27.41
CA VAL A 41 9.06 -2.71 26.68
C VAL A 41 9.58 -3.87 27.52
N ILE A 42 9.54 -5.07 26.93
CA ILE A 42 10.05 -6.32 27.52
C ILE A 42 11.55 -6.47 27.24
N SER A 43 11.97 -6.15 26.00
CA SER A 43 13.37 -6.29 25.59
C SER A 43 13.76 -5.27 24.54
N ILE A 44 15.03 -4.85 24.57
CA ILE A 44 15.68 -4.06 23.53
C ILE A 44 17.02 -4.72 23.21
N THR A 45 17.28 -4.98 21.95
CA THR A 45 18.62 -5.35 21.46
C THR A 45 19.03 -4.37 20.37
N ALA A 46 20.30 -3.97 20.36
CA ALA A 46 20.84 -3.04 19.38
C ALA A 46 22.19 -3.56 18.84
N THR A 47 22.29 -3.66 17.54
CA THR A 47 23.44 -4.23 16.83
C THR A 47 23.90 -3.29 15.72
N SER A 48 25.20 -2.95 15.70
CA SER A 48 25.79 -2.23 14.57
C SER A 48 25.95 -3.18 13.38
N ILE A 49 25.36 -2.82 12.27
CA ILE A 49 25.42 -3.56 11.01
C ILE A 49 26.35 -2.80 10.06
N ALA A 50 27.37 -3.47 9.54
CA ALA A 50 28.22 -2.91 8.48
C ALA A 50 27.49 -3.02 7.12
N ALA A 51 27.84 -2.16 6.16
CA ALA A 51 27.35 -2.29 4.79
C ALA A 51 27.60 -3.73 4.26
N ASP A 52 26.66 -4.26 3.50
CA ASP A 52 26.71 -5.58 2.87
C ASP A 52 26.85 -6.78 3.83
N SER A 53 26.64 -6.59 5.15
CA SER A 53 26.85 -7.64 6.16
C SER A 53 25.57 -8.29 6.71
N PHE A 54 24.39 -7.79 6.33
CA PHE A 54 23.10 -8.31 6.80
C PHE A 54 22.11 -8.44 5.63
N THR A 55 21.63 -9.66 5.43
CA THR A 55 20.53 -9.94 4.50
C THR A 55 19.25 -10.13 5.32
N PRO A 56 18.25 -9.24 5.18
CA PRO A 56 16.99 -9.37 5.91
C PRO A 56 16.22 -10.64 5.55
N PRO A 57 15.43 -11.20 6.46
CA PRO A 57 14.56 -12.33 6.16
C PRO A 57 13.66 -12.08 4.93
N GLY A 58 13.61 -13.06 4.02
CA GLY A 58 12.82 -13.00 2.79
C GLY A 58 13.46 -12.21 1.64
N LEU A 59 14.60 -11.55 1.84
CA LEU A 59 15.36 -10.89 0.79
C LEU A 59 16.57 -11.72 0.36
N THR A 60 17.05 -11.50 -0.87
CA THR A 60 18.21 -12.21 -1.44
C THR A 60 19.47 -11.38 -1.45
N ALA A 61 19.36 -10.06 -1.33
CA ALA A 61 20.49 -9.14 -1.31
C ALA A 61 20.73 -8.57 0.09
N PRO A 62 21.98 -8.35 0.51
CA PRO A 62 22.28 -7.65 1.73
C PRO A 62 21.93 -6.16 1.65
N VAL A 63 21.76 -5.52 2.82
CA VAL A 63 21.56 -4.06 2.92
C VAL A 63 22.86 -3.35 2.54
N PRO A 64 22.86 -2.47 1.52
CA PRO A 64 24.11 -1.90 0.96
C PRO A 64 24.72 -0.79 1.80
N VAL A 65 24.08 -0.40 2.91
CA VAL A 65 24.53 0.69 3.79
C VAL A 65 24.74 0.20 5.21
N ALA A 66 25.58 0.89 5.96
CA ALA A 66 25.75 0.63 7.39
C ALA A 66 24.62 1.29 8.19
N PHE A 67 24.14 0.61 9.26
CA PHE A 67 23.10 1.13 10.14
C PHE A 67 23.14 0.49 11.52
N CYS A 68 22.50 1.11 12.49
CA CYS A 68 22.21 0.49 13.78
C CYS A 68 20.83 -0.17 13.73
N ARG A 69 20.77 -1.49 13.88
CA ARG A 69 19.54 -2.27 13.98
C ARG A 69 19.09 -2.36 15.42
N VAL A 70 17.94 -1.84 15.74
CA VAL A 70 17.33 -1.92 17.08
C VAL A 70 16.07 -2.76 16.98
N GLN A 71 16.01 -3.83 17.75
CA GLN A 71 14.86 -4.73 17.87
C GLN A 71 14.25 -4.54 19.24
N ILE A 72 12.95 -4.30 19.29
CA ILE A 72 12.18 -3.99 20.50
C ILE A 72 11.00 -4.94 20.57
N THR A 73 10.76 -5.51 21.76
CA THR A 73 9.51 -6.22 22.03
C THR A 73 8.71 -5.45 23.08
N VAL A 74 7.50 -5.06 22.72
CA VAL A 74 6.53 -4.41 23.61
C VAL A 74 5.50 -5.43 24.08
N THR A 75 5.03 -5.31 25.32
CA THR A 75 4.06 -6.23 25.90
C THR A 75 2.71 -6.21 25.13
N PRO A 76 2.01 -7.33 24.91
CA PRO A 76 2.45 -8.69 25.28
C PRO A 76 3.46 -9.31 24.31
N ALA A 77 3.49 -8.92 23.02
CA ALA A 77 4.33 -9.56 21.99
C ALA A 77 4.54 -8.70 20.72
N ILE A 78 4.33 -7.39 20.77
CA ILE A 78 4.54 -6.53 19.60
C ILE A 78 6.04 -6.41 19.33
N ASN A 79 6.50 -6.89 18.18
CA ASN A 79 7.88 -6.73 17.74
C ASN A 79 8.01 -5.53 16.80
N ILE A 80 9.05 -4.74 17.04
CA ILE A 80 9.38 -3.52 16.32
C ILE A 80 10.83 -3.58 15.90
N GLU A 81 11.14 -3.23 14.67
CA GLU A 81 12.51 -2.93 14.26
C GLU A 81 12.66 -1.46 13.92
N VAL A 82 13.73 -0.85 14.44
CA VAL A 82 14.13 0.53 14.13
C VAL A 82 15.55 0.49 13.54
N TRP A 83 15.70 1.01 12.35
CA TRP A 83 16.98 1.09 11.65
C TRP A 83 17.46 2.53 11.56
N LEU A 84 18.69 2.78 12.03
CA LEU A 84 19.24 4.12 12.19
C LEU A 84 20.52 4.25 11.36
N PRO A 85 20.53 5.05 10.28
CA PRO A 85 21.76 5.32 9.55
C PRO A 85 22.78 6.05 10.43
N PRO A 86 24.09 6.06 10.06
CA PRO A 86 25.08 6.88 10.73
C PRO A 86 24.68 8.34 10.78
N ALA A 87 25.02 9.05 11.85
CA ALA A 87 24.62 10.45 12.06
C ALA A 87 25.04 11.40 10.92
N THR A 88 26.11 11.06 10.21
CA THR A 88 26.61 11.80 9.03
C THR A 88 25.74 11.64 7.79
N ASN A 89 24.94 10.59 7.74
CA ASN A 89 24.13 10.21 6.57
C ASN A 89 22.63 10.43 6.83
N TRP A 90 22.24 10.58 8.12
CA TRP A 90 20.86 10.77 8.51
C TRP A 90 20.31 12.12 7.99
N ASN A 91 19.23 12.06 7.23
CA ASN A 91 18.53 13.22 6.65
C ASN A 91 17.69 14.00 7.69
N HIS A 92 17.78 13.67 8.97
CA HIS A 92 17.00 14.22 10.08
C HIS A 92 15.50 13.95 10.02
N ARG A 93 15.07 12.95 9.25
CA ARG A 93 13.69 12.50 9.13
C ARG A 93 13.52 11.10 9.70
N PHE A 94 12.30 10.81 10.12
CA PHE A 94 11.82 9.48 10.47
C PHE A 94 10.78 9.05 9.42
N GLN A 95 10.86 7.83 8.92
CA GLN A 95 9.87 7.23 8.05
C GLN A 95 9.46 5.87 8.59
N ALA A 96 8.18 5.72 8.94
CA ALA A 96 7.60 4.45 9.32
C ALA A 96 7.00 3.73 8.12
N GLU A 97 7.11 2.41 8.11
CA GLU A 97 6.72 1.56 6.99
C GLU A 97 5.53 0.67 7.37
N GLY A 98 4.45 0.80 6.61
CA GLY A 98 3.24 0.00 6.77
C GLY A 98 3.40 -1.46 6.38
N GLY A 99 2.49 -2.30 6.85
CA GLY A 99 2.39 -3.71 6.49
C GLY A 99 1.38 -3.98 5.37
N GLY A 100 1.20 -5.26 5.01
CA GLY A 100 0.23 -5.72 4.01
C GLY A 100 -0.66 -6.86 4.55
N GLY A 101 -1.86 -7.03 4.00
CA GLY A 101 -2.80 -8.08 4.40
C GLY A 101 -3.09 -8.05 5.90
N TYR A 102 -2.98 -9.19 6.56
CA TYR A 102 -3.05 -9.26 8.02
C TYR A 102 -1.74 -8.90 8.74
N ALA A 103 -0.76 -8.30 8.05
CA ALA A 103 0.56 -7.97 8.60
C ALA A 103 1.27 -9.19 9.24
N GLY A 104 1.75 -9.11 10.49
CA GLY A 104 2.41 -10.22 11.18
C GLY A 104 3.89 -10.38 10.86
N VAL A 105 4.46 -9.48 10.06
CA VAL A 105 5.88 -9.48 9.65
C VAL A 105 6.44 -8.07 9.61
N ILE A 106 7.72 -7.93 9.81
CA ILE A 106 8.46 -6.68 9.58
C ILE A 106 8.58 -6.43 8.07
N SER A 107 8.28 -5.23 7.60
CA SER A 107 8.34 -4.82 6.18
C SER A 107 9.79 -4.56 5.74
N TYR A 108 10.61 -5.62 5.65
CA TYR A 108 12.05 -5.50 5.43
C TYR A 108 12.42 -4.79 4.13
N SER A 109 11.72 -5.03 3.02
CA SER A 109 11.99 -4.34 1.75
C SER A 109 11.82 -2.83 1.87
N ALA A 110 10.76 -2.38 2.55
CA ALA A 110 10.51 -0.97 2.78
C ALA A 110 11.56 -0.35 3.72
N LEU A 111 11.95 -1.06 4.81
CA LEU A 111 13.06 -0.63 5.67
C LEU A 111 14.37 -0.46 4.90
N VAL A 112 14.68 -1.38 3.97
CA VAL A 112 15.89 -1.30 3.13
C VAL A 112 15.82 -0.06 2.24
N MET A 113 14.70 0.20 1.58
CA MET A 113 14.53 1.39 0.74
C MET A 113 14.74 2.68 1.55
N ALA A 114 14.07 2.81 2.69
CA ALA A 114 14.14 4.00 3.52
C ALA A 114 15.54 4.23 4.14
N VAL A 115 16.19 3.18 4.68
CA VAL A 115 17.53 3.32 5.28
C VAL A 115 18.61 3.54 4.23
N THR A 116 18.44 3.02 3.02
CA THR A 116 19.35 3.26 1.89
C THR A 116 19.17 4.68 1.36
N GLY A 117 17.91 5.12 1.22
CA GLY A 117 17.58 6.40 0.65
C GLY A 117 18.10 6.58 -0.78
N ASP A 118 18.10 7.80 -1.24
CA ASP A 118 18.63 8.20 -2.55
C ASP A 118 19.43 9.51 -2.46
N ALA A 119 19.88 10.02 -3.61
CA ALA A 119 20.72 11.22 -3.68
C ALA A 119 19.98 12.52 -3.27
N VAL A 120 18.66 12.53 -3.25
CA VAL A 120 17.81 13.71 -2.95
C VAL A 120 17.17 13.59 -1.58
N THR A 121 16.54 12.46 -1.27
CA THR A 121 15.90 12.22 0.02
C THR A 121 16.90 12.00 1.15
N GLY A 122 18.06 11.39 0.87
CA GLY A 122 19.02 10.93 1.87
C GLY A 122 18.48 9.73 2.66
N GLN A 123 19.22 9.31 3.69
CA GLN A 123 18.90 8.13 4.51
C GLN A 123 17.95 8.49 5.67
N PHE A 124 16.84 7.77 5.77
CA PHE A 124 15.88 7.92 6.88
C PHE A 124 16.28 7.06 8.09
N ALA A 125 16.00 7.54 9.29
CA ALA A 125 15.70 6.64 10.39
C ALA A 125 14.33 6.00 10.11
N THR A 126 14.23 4.68 10.15
CA THR A 126 13.01 3.98 9.73
C THR A 126 12.59 2.90 10.70
N ALA A 127 11.29 2.57 10.72
CA ALA A 127 10.75 1.52 11.59
C ALA A 127 9.60 0.76 10.93
N SER A 128 9.43 -0.51 11.36
CA SER A 128 8.30 -1.35 11.01
C SER A 128 7.95 -2.26 12.18
N THR A 129 6.72 -2.77 12.23
CA THR A 129 6.21 -3.67 13.28
C THR A 129 5.50 -4.89 12.68
N ASP A 130 5.53 -6.01 13.42
CA ASP A 130 4.75 -7.22 13.10
C ASP A 130 3.30 -7.15 13.58
N THR A 131 2.88 -6.00 14.08
CA THR A 131 1.53 -5.76 14.60
C THR A 131 1.10 -6.65 15.77
N GLY A 132 2.07 -7.22 16.52
CA GLY A 132 1.82 -7.96 17.75
C GLY A 132 1.46 -9.43 17.59
N HIS A 133 1.49 -9.95 16.38
CA HIS A 133 1.25 -11.38 16.12
C HIS A 133 2.23 -11.91 15.07
N PRO A 134 2.78 -13.12 15.26
CA PRO A 134 3.68 -13.71 14.28
C PRO A 134 2.89 -14.16 13.02
N ALA A 135 3.59 -14.24 11.91
CA ALA A 135 3.08 -14.83 10.66
C ALA A 135 2.87 -16.36 10.84
N THR A 136 2.01 -16.73 11.78
CA THR A 136 1.59 -18.11 12.00
C THR A 136 0.19 -18.27 11.46
N GLY A 137 0.06 -18.89 10.34
CA GLY A 137 -1.26 -19.21 9.85
C GLY A 137 -1.19 -19.73 8.44
N THR A 138 -1.89 -20.78 8.24
CA THR A 138 -2.11 -21.42 6.97
C THR A 138 -3.08 -20.63 6.10
N ALA A 139 -2.78 -19.38 5.79
CA ALA A 139 -3.26 -18.84 4.53
C ALA A 139 -2.47 -19.56 3.46
N ASN A 140 -3.00 -20.64 2.95
CA ASN A 140 -2.53 -21.54 1.90
C ASN A 140 -1.39 -20.98 1.03
N GLY A 141 -0.15 -20.88 1.55
CA GLY A 141 1.07 -20.69 0.77
C GLY A 141 1.15 -19.52 -0.21
N GLN A 142 0.22 -18.63 -0.20
CA GLN A 142 0.24 -17.40 -1.02
C GLN A 142 1.01 -16.30 -0.30
N GLY A 143 2.29 -16.58 -0.03
CA GLY A 143 3.24 -15.51 0.31
C GLY A 143 3.41 -14.62 -0.91
N GLY A 144 3.03 -13.37 -0.81
CA GLY A 144 3.46 -12.36 -1.77
C GLY A 144 5.00 -12.34 -1.84
N ALA A 145 5.58 -11.83 -2.91
CA ALA A 145 7.01 -11.81 -3.19
C ALA A 145 7.88 -11.19 -2.07
N ASN A 146 7.30 -10.60 -1.05
CA ASN A 146 7.96 -9.85 0.02
C ASN A 146 7.77 -10.44 1.44
N GLY A 147 7.51 -11.73 1.57
CA GLY A 147 7.34 -12.41 2.85
C GLY A 147 5.90 -12.89 3.09
N ALA A 148 5.76 -13.97 3.83
CA ALA A 148 4.48 -14.53 4.17
C ALA A 148 3.66 -13.53 4.99
N GLN A 149 2.55 -13.04 4.44
CA GLN A 149 1.55 -12.33 5.22
C GLN A 149 0.91 -13.31 6.20
N ALA A 150 0.73 -12.89 7.45
CA ALA A 150 0.01 -13.72 8.42
C ALA A 150 -1.43 -13.94 7.95
N GLY A 151 -1.96 -15.13 8.21
CA GLY A 151 -3.39 -15.36 8.10
C GLY A 151 -4.17 -14.68 9.23
N GLY A 152 -5.51 -14.61 9.08
CA GLY A 152 -6.41 -14.01 10.07
C GLY A 152 -6.54 -14.78 11.39
N GLY A 153 -5.77 -15.88 11.57
CA GLY A 153 -5.87 -16.78 12.73
C GLY A 153 -5.53 -16.18 14.09
N PHE A 154 -4.77 -15.11 14.11
CA PHE A 154 -4.47 -14.40 15.36
C PHE A 154 -5.71 -13.81 16.05
N ALA A 155 -6.77 -13.57 15.29
CA ALA A 155 -7.99 -12.97 15.80
C ALA A 155 -8.85 -13.90 16.66
N VAL A 156 -8.48 -15.17 16.76
CA VAL A 156 -9.20 -16.17 17.58
C VAL A 156 -8.25 -16.83 18.58
N ASN A 157 -8.79 -17.16 19.75
CA ASN A 157 -8.09 -17.94 20.74
C ASN A 157 -8.08 -19.42 20.31
N PRO A 158 -6.91 -20.06 20.19
CA PRO A 158 -6.84 -21.43 19.68
C PRO A 158 -7.45 -22.50 20.62
N ALA A 159 -7.82 -22.11 21.84
CA ALA A 159 -8.40 -23.03 22.82
C ALA A 159 -9.92 -23.18 22.69
N ASP A 160 -10.62 -22.15 22.18
CA ASP A 160 -12.10 -22.12 22.20
C ASP A 160 -12.70 -21.33 21.04
N ASP A 161 -11.90 -20.94 20.04
CA ASP A 161 -12.26 -20.16 18.85
C ASP A 161 -12.95 -18.80 19.15
N THR A 162 -12.93 -18.32 20.40
CA THR A 162 -13.43 -16.97 20.72
C THR A 162 -12.50 -15.89 20.20
N LEU A 163 -13.01 -14.67 19.98
CA LEU A 163 -12.20 -13.55 19.52
C LEU A 163 -11.10 -13.17 20.50
N ASN A 164 -9.89 -13.00 19.99
CA ASN A 164 -8.77 -12.43 20.71
C ASN A 164 -8.76 -10.90 20.52
N GLU A 165 -9.59 -10.21 21.29
CA GLU A 165 -9.77 -8.77 21.17
C GLU A 165 -8.46 -8.00 21.35
N GLY A 166 -7.53 -8.48 22.19
CA GLY A 166 -6.23 -7.85 22.41
C GLY A 166 -5.38 -7.81 21.14
N LEU A 167 -5.23 -8.95 20.43
CA LEU A 167 -4.48 -9.02 19.19
C LEU A 167 -5.19 -8.29 18.04
N ILE A 168 -6.53 -8.26 18.04
CA ILE A 168 -7.29 -7.45 17.08
C ILE A 168 -6.99 -5.95 17.27
N VAL A 169 -6.95 -5.46 18.51
CA VAL A 169 -6.59 -4.07 18.82
C VAL A 169 -5.12 -3.78 18.49
N ASP A 170 -4.21 -4.71 18.79
CA ASP A 170 -2.80 -4.57 18.42
C ASP A 170 -2.65 -4.42 16.89
N PHE A 171 -3.30 -5.30 16.10
CA PHE A 171 -3.31 -5.21 14.65
C PHE A 171 -3.99 -3.92 14.13
N ALA A 172 -5.08 -3.51 14.75
CA ALA A 172 -5.86 -2.38 14.28
C ALA A 172 -5.15 -1.03 14.47
N SER A 173 -4.50 -0.82 15.62
CA SER A 173 -3.99 0.51 15.99
C SER A 173 -2.83 0.50 16.98
N ARG A 174 -2.91 -0.24 18.09
CA ARG A 174 -1.98 -0.09 19.21
C ARG A 174 -0.52 -0.34 18.80
N SER A 175 -0.24 -1.37 18.00
CA SER A 175 1.14 -1.70 17.59
C SER A 175 1.81 -0.59 16.79
N LEU A 176 1.05 0.16 16.03
CA LEU A 176 1.53 1.22 15.15
C LEU A 176 1.94 2.44 15.97
N HIS A 177 1.07 2.87 16.89
CA HIS A 177 1.37 3.94 17.83
C HIS A 177 2.56 3.58 18.75
N GLU A 178 2.59 2.35 19.28
CA GLU A 178 3.72 1.85 20.07
C GLU A 178 5.03 1.87 19.27
N MET A 179 5.01 1.43 18.00
CA MET A 179 6.17 1.52 17.11
C MET A 179 6.63 2.98 16.97
N THR A 180 5.72 3.89 16.70
CA THR A 180 6.00 5.31 16.51
C THR A 180 6.65 5.93 17.75
N LEU A 181 6.07 5.72 18.93
CA LEU A 181 6.62 6.23 20.19
C LEU A 181 8.02 5.67 20.49
N LYS A 182 8.21 4.36 20.30
CA LYS A 182 9.50 3.70 20.57
C LYS A 182 10.56 4.12 19.56
N ALA A 183 10.21 4.22 18.26
CA ALA A 183 11.13 4.70 17.23
C ALA A 183 11.59 6.13 17.52
N LYS A 184 10.67 7.06 17.81
CA LYS A 184 11.01 8.45 18.16
C LYS A 184 11.90 8.54 19.41
N ALA A 185 11.67 7.70 20.43
CA ALA A 185 12.51 7.64 21.63
C ALA A 185 13.93 7.13 21.31
N VAL A 186 14.05 6.08 20.51
CA VAL A 186 15.33 5.49 20.06
C VAL A 186 16.11 6.49 19.19
N ILE A 187 15.45 7.18 18.26
CA ILE A 187 16.04 8.24 17.42
C ILE A 187 16.64 9.33 18.30
N ARG A 188 15.88 9.84 19.27
CA ARG A 188 16.37 10.86 20.21
C ARG A 188 17.57 10.37 21.02
N ALA A 189 17.55 9.11 21.48
CA ALA A 189 18.65 8.54 22.26
C ALA A 189 19.92 8.34 21.43
N TYR A 190 19.78 7.92 20.16
CA TYR A 190 20.91 7.64 19.27
C TYR A 190 21.58 8.91 18.75
N TYR A 191 20.79 9.89 18.27
CA TYR A 191 21.31 11.10 17.66
C TYR A 191 21.47 12.27 18.65
N GLY A 192 20.99 12.14 19.89
CA GLY A 192 20.98 13.21 20.88
C GLY A 192 19.96 14.33 20.62
N LYS A 193 19.13 14.18 19.58
CA LYS A 193 18.07 15.11 19.16
C LYS A 193 16.94 14.36 18.47
N PRO A 194 15.69 14.88 18.47
CA PRO A 194 14.60 14.29 17.72
C PRO A 194 14.80 14.47 16.21
N GLN A 195 14.01 13.75 15.43
CA GLN A 195 13.78 14.02 14.02
C GLN A 195 13.11 15.40 13.83
N ASN A 196 13.35 16.00 12.66
CA ASN A 196 12.67 17.25 12.30
C ASN A 196 11.25 16.99 11.81
N TYR A 197 11.06 15.90 11.06
CA TYR A 197 9.77 15.48 10.50
C TYR A 197 9.60 13.98 10.59
N SER A 198 8.35 13.55 10.70
CA SER A 198 7.93 12.16 10.75
C SER A 198 7.00 11.85 9.59
N TYR A 199 7.31 10.82 8.82
CA TYR A 199 6.55 10.37 7.66
C TYR A 199 6.04 8.96 7.86
N TRP A 200 4.85 8.70 7.34
CA TRP A 200 4.31 7.36 7.16
C TRP A 200 4.31 7.02 5.67
N ASN A 201 4.68 5.78 5.33
CA ASN A 201 4.65 5.26 3.97
C ASN A 201 4.04 3.86 3.96
N GLY A 202 2.95 3.63 3.20
CA GLY A 202 2.35 2.33 3.12
C GLY A 202 1.23 2.24 2.09
N CYS A 203 1.02 1.02 1.57
CA CYS A 203 -0.08 0.71 0.66
C CYS A 203 -0.95 -0.41 1.24
N SER A 204 -2.20 -0.56 0.79
CA SER A 204 -3.10 -1.62 1.25
C SER A 204 -3.45 -1.46 2.74
N THR A 205 -3.24 -2.50 3.54
CA THR A 205 -3.28 -2.39 5.00
C THR A 205 -2.36 -1.27 5.51
N GLY A 206 -1.18 -1.08 4.89
CA GLY A 206 -0.26 0.00 5.22
C GLY A 206 -0.85 1.39 4.95
N GLY A 207 -1.64 1.55 3.90
CA GLY A 207 -2.42 2.75 3.64
C GLY A 207 -3.49 3.00 4.71
N ARG A 208 -4.24 1.95 5.12
CA ARG A 208 -5.17 2.02 6.26
C ARG A 208 -4.46 2.44 7.55
N GLN A 209 -3.29 1.84 7.82
CA GLN A 209 -2.51 2.13 9.01
C GLN A 209 -2.12 3.61 9.09
N GLY A 210 -1.67 4.22 7.98
CA GLY A 210 -1.40 5.65 7.93
C GLY A 210 -2.65 6.51 8.21
N TRP A 211 -3.78 6.13 7.65
CA TRP A 211 -5.04 6.79 7.93
C TRP A 211 -5.53 6.61 9.36
N MET A 212 -5.29 5.43 9.96
CA MET A 212 -5.59 5.19 11.37
C MET A 212 -4.76 6.12 12.27
N GLU A 213 -3.47 6.33 11.96
CA GLU A 213 -2.63 7.29 12.66
C GLU A 213 -3.20 8.71 12.58
N ALA A 214 -3.60 9.16 11.38
CA ALA A 214 -4.21 10.49 11.21
C ALA A 214 -5.50 10.68 12.03
N GLN A 215 -6.32 9.63 12.15
CA GLN A 215 -7.60 9.66 12.86
C GLN A 215 -7.44 9.56 14.38
N MET A 216 -6.56 8.67 14.88
CA MET A 216 -6.46 8.35 16.29
C MET A 216 -5.28 9.01 16.99
N PHE A 217 -4.17 9.26 16.28
CA PHE A 217 -2.92 9.79 16.83
C PHE A 217 -2.37 10.94 15.95
N PRO A 218 -3.16 12.01 15.80
CA PRO A 218 -2.92 13.04 14.79
C PRO A 218 -1.60 13.81 14.94
N GLU A 219 -0.91 13.70 16.09
CA GLU A 219 0.41 14.30 16.35
C GLU A 219 1.59 13.41 15.95
N ASP A 220 1.34 12.17 15.52
CA ASP A 220 2.43 11.20 15.29
C ASP A 220 3.17 11.44 13.97
N TYR A 221 2.50 11.92 12.94
CA TYR A 221 3.10 12.12 11.62
C TYR A 221 2.79 13.49 11.03
N ASP A 222 3.83 14.10 10.44
CA ASP A 222 3.71 15.34 9.68
C ASP A 222 3.22 15.09 8.25
N GLY A 223 3.56 13.92 7.68
CA GLY A 223 3.19 13.53 6.33
C GLY A 223 2.85 12.04 6.22
N ILE A 224 1.79 11.72 5.48
CA ILE A 224 1.31 10.34 5.26
C ILE A 224 1.17 10.10 3.76
N LEU A 225 1.87 9.08 3.23
CA LEU A 225 1.64 8.53 1.90
C LEU A 225 0.87 7.23 2.05
N ALA A 226 -0.41 7.22 1.60
CA ALA A 226 -1.35 6.13 1.80
C ALA A 226 -1.87 5.61 0.45
N GLY A 227 -1.33 4.49 -0.02
CA GLY A 227 -1.78 3.84 -1.25
C GLY A 227 -2.92 2.85 -1.02
N ALA A 228 -3.87 2.80 -1.97
CA ALA A 228 -4.97 1.82 -1.99
C ALA A 228 -5.45 1.44 -0.58
N PRO A 229 -5.82 2.42 0.28
CA PRO A 229 -5.98 2.17 1.70
C PRO A 229 -7.18 1.28 2.00
N ALA A 230 -6.96 0.31 2.89
CA ALA A 230 -7.94 -0.67 3.32
C ALA A 230 -8.96 -0.08 4.31
N PHE A 231 -9.59 1.05 3.93
CA PHE A 231 -10.67 1.68 4.69
C PHE A 231 -11.90 0.81 4.82
N ASN A 232 -12.69 1.09 5.87
CA ASN A 232 -13.94 0.37 6.09
C ASN A 232 -13.70 -1.15 6.09
N TRP A 233 -12.65 -1.59 6.81
CA TRP A 233 -12.25 -2.98 6.91
C TRP A 233 -13.43 -3.90 7.20
N ASP A 234 -14.31 -3.47 8.08
CA ASP A 234 -15.52 -4.15 8.49
C ASP A 234 -16.54 -4.40 7.37
N ARG A 235 -16.36 -3.75 6.20
CA ARG A 235 -17.25 -3.82 5.04
C ARG A 235 -16.57 -4.43 3.81
N PHE A 236 -15.39 -3.90 3.42
CA PHE A 236 -14.81 -4.35 2.16
C PHE A 236 -14.27 -5.77 2.26
N ILE A 237 -13.66 -6.16 3.38
CA ILE A 237 -13.16 -7.53 3.56
C ILE A 237 -14.27 -8.57 3.41
N PRO A 238 -15.41 -8.49 4.12
CA PRO A 238 -16.49 -9.46 3.86
C PRO A 238 -17.07 -9.35 2.44
N ALA A 239 -17.05 -8.15 1.81
CA ALA A 239 -17.52 -7.97 0.44
C ALA A 239 -16.59 -8.57 -0.62
N GLU A 240 -15.31 -8.77 -0.33
CA GLU A 240 -14.37 -9.45 -1.25
C GLU A 240 -14.78 -10.90 -1.56
N LEU A 241 -15.64 -11.53 -0.74
CA LEU A 241 -16.18 -12.84 -1.05
C LEU A 241 -17.34 -12.79 -2.05
N TRP A 242 -17.94 -11.62 -2.29
CA TRP A 242 -19.10 -11.45 -3.15
C TRP A 242 -18.91 -11.99 -4.56
N PRO A 243 -17.79 -11.78 -5.27
CA PRO A 243 -17.58 -12.35 -6.61
C PRO A 243 -17.70 -13.88 -6.65
N GLU A 244 -17.09 -14.56 -5.72
CA GLU A 244 -17.17 -16.03 -5.62
C GLU A 244 -18.59 -16.50 -5.23
N LEU A 245 -19.22 -15.80 -4.31
CA LEU A 245 -20.58 -16.12 -3.85
C LEU A 245 -21.59 -16.00 -5.00
N VAL A 246 -21.52 -14.94 -5.80
CA VAL A 246 -22.41 -14.74 -6.95
C VAL A 246 -22.24 -15.87 -7.98
N MET A 247 -21.00 -16.23 -8.30
CA MET A 247 -20.75 -17.34 -9.22
C MET A 247 -21.28 -18.67 -8.65
N ASN A 248 -21.10 -18.91 -7.35
CA ASN A 248 -21.61 -20.12 -6.70
C ASN A 248 -23.15 -20.18 -6.71
N LEU A 249 -23.84 -19.07 -6.45
CA LEU A 249 -25.30 -19.02 -6.37
C LEU A 249 -25.99 -19.05 -7.75
N ASP A 250 -25.48 -18.27 -8.70
CA ASP A 250 -26.19 -18.02 -9.97
C ASP A 250 -25.70 -18.94 -11.09
N VAL A 251 -24.44 -19.35 -11.08
CA VAL A 251 -23.84 -20.23 -12.09
C VAL A 251 -23.69 -21.67 -11.57
N GLY A 252 -23.50 -21.84 -10.25
CA GLY A 252 -23.22 -23.12 -9.64
C GLY A 252 -21.78 -23.61 -9.81
N ALA A 253 -20.90 -22.80 -10.40
CA ALA A 253 -19.48 -23.06 -10.60
C ALA A 253 -18.75 -21.74 -10.89
N PRO A 254 -17.42 -21.67 -10.66
CA PRO A 254 -16.64 -20.51 -11.06
C PRO A 254 -16.66 -20.32 -12.58
N VAL A 255 -16.76 -19.09 -13.04
CA VAL A 255 -16.53 -18.72 -14.44
C VAL A 255 -15.03 -18.84 -14.72
N SER A 256 -14.66 -19.48 -15.83
CA SER A 256 -13.23 -19.70 -16.12
C SER A 256 -12.47 -18.40 -16.31
N GLN A 257 -11.20 -18.35 -15.88
CA GLN A 257 -10.34 -17.18 -16.03
C GLN A 257 -10.20 -16.73 -17.48
N THR A 258 -10.21 -17.65 -18.45
CA THR A 258 -10.18 -17.33 -19.89
C THR A 258 -11.39 -16.48 -20.31
N LYS A 259 -12.59 -16.81 -19.83
CA LYS A 259 -13.81 -16.05 -20.10
C LYS A 259 -13.77 -14.69 -19.39
N LEU A 260 -13.37 -14.65 -18.12
CA LEU A 260 -13.26 -13.42 -17.35
C LEU A 260 -12.23 -12.45 -17.94
N THR A 261 -11.08 -12.96 -18.42
CA THR A 261 -10.10 -12.17 -19.18
C THR A 261 -10.68 -11.60 -20.46
N ALA A 262 -11.49 -12.37 -21.19
CA ALA A 262 -12.18 -11.88 -22.39
C ALA A 262 -13.20 -10.79 -22.07
N VAL A 263 -13.88 -10.88 -20.93
CA VAL A 263 -14.79 -9.81 -20.42
C VAL A 263 -14.02 -8.52 -20.15
N THR A 264 -12.89 -8.60 -19.41
CA THR A 264 -12.03 -7.44 -19.13
C THR A 264 -11.57 -6.78 -20.43
N ALA A 265 -11.05 -7.56 -21.38
CA ALA A 265 -10.60 -7.06 -22.67
C ALA A 265 -11.73 -6.40 -23.49
N ALA A 266 -12.95 -6.95 -23.43
CA ALA A 266 -14.10 -6.37 -24.13
C ALA A 266 -14.56 -5.06 -23.49
N ALA A 267 -14.54 -4.96 -22.17
CA ALA A 267 -14.85 -3.73 -21.44
C ALA A 267 -13.82 -2.63 -21.79
N ILE A 268 -12.52 -2.94 -21.73
CA ILE A 268 -11.46 -2.01 -22.15
C ILE A 268 -11.69 -1.55 -23.59
N LYS A 269 -11.82 -2.47 -24.53
CA LYS A 269 -12.06 -2.15 -25.95
C LYS A 269 -13.28 -1.25 -26.16
N SER A 270 -14.31 -1.37 -25.33
CA SER A 270 -15.53 -0.57 -25.43
C SER A 270 -15.38 0.84 -24.88
N CYS A 271 -14.53 1.02 -23.87
CA CYS A 271 -14.51 2.23 -23.04
C CYS A 271 -13.19 3.01 -23.09
N ASP A 272 -12.12 2.42 -23.62
CA ASP A 272 -10.78 2.99 -23.73
C ASP A 272 -10.80 4.40 -24.37
N GLY A 273 -11.49 4.58 -25.49
CA GLY A 273 -11.52 5.86 -26.20
C GLY A 273 -12.45 6.94 -25.61
N LEU A 274 -13.03 6.76 -24.42
CA LEU A 274 -13.97 7.74 -23.83
C LEU A 274 -13.30 9.06 -23.42
N ASP A 275 -12.00 9.04 -23.11
CA ASP A 275 -11.20 10.23 -22.79
C ASP A 275 -10.52 10.87 -24.01
N GLY A 276 -10.73 10.29 -25.21
CA GLY A 276 -10.16 10.75 -26.49
C GLY A 276 -8.81 10.12 -26.85
N VAL A 277 -8.32 9.15 -26.07
CA VAL A 277 -7.09 8.38 -26.33
C VAL A 277 -7.44 6.89 -26.40
N ILE A 278 -6.76 6.14 -27.25
CA ILE A 278 -6.86 4.68 -27.32
C ILE A 278 -5.49 4.13 -26.92
N ASP A 279 -5.36 3.77 -25.65
CA ASP A 279 -4.08 3.34 -25.05
C ASP A 279 -4.20 2.05 -24.23
N GLY A 280 -5.34 1.34 -24.31
CA GLY A 280 -5.57 0.12 -23.55
C GLY A 280 -5.98 0.35 -22.09
N VAL A 281 -6.32 1.58 -21.72
CA VAL A 281 -6.68 1.98 -20.36
C VAL A 281 -8.05 2.65 -20.33
N ILE A 282 -8.86 2.35 -19.32
CA ILE A 282 -10.08 3.11 -19.04
C ILE A 282 -9.72 4.19 -18.03
N ASN A 283 -9.74 5.45 -18.45
CA ASN A 283 -9.35 6.59 -17.60
C ASN A 283 -10.25 6.75 -16.37
N ASP A 284 -11.57 6.67 -16.55
CA ASP A 284 -12.56 6.63 -15.46
C ASP A 284 -13.59 5.52 -15.70
N PRO A 285 -13.48 4.39 -15.00
CA PRO A 285 -14.38 3.26 -15.20
C PRO A 285 -15.84 3.56 -14.80
N ARG A 286 -16.10 4.63 -14.06
CA ARG A 286 -17.49 5.06 -13.72
C ARG A 286 -18.27 5.52 -14.97
N GLN A 287 -17.55 5.93 -16.02
CA GLN A 287 -18.12 6.32 -17.32
C GLN A 287 -18.29 5.14 -18.27
N CYS A 288 -17.74 3.98 -17.95
CA CYS A 288 -17.83 2.78 -18.78
C CYS A 288 -19.17 2.07 -18.57
N HIS A 289 -19.99 2.04 -19.60
CA HIS A 289 -21.33 1.42 -19.57
C HIS A 289 -21.38 0.12 -20.39
N PHE A 290 -20.26 -0.61 -20.45
CA PHE A 290 -20.21 -1.89 -21.15
C PHE A 290 -21.15 -2.92 -20.49
N ASP A 291 -22.01 -3.55 -21.32
CA ASP A 291 -22.93 -4.62 -20.88
C ASP A 291 -22.32 -6.01 -21.18
N PRO A 292 -21.97 -6.82 -20.16
CA PRO A 292 -21.39 -8.15 -20.37
C PRO A 292 -22.30 -9.11 -21.14
N HIS A 293 -23.63 -8.84 -21.22
CA HIS A 293 -24.55 -9.61 -22.01
C HIS A 293 -24.29 -9.52 -23.53
N ALA A 294 -23.52 -8.54 -23.98
CA ALA A 294 -23.06 -8.48 -25.36
C ALA A 294 -22.16 -9.69 -25.73
N LEU A 295 -21.55 -10.34 -24.74
CA LEU A 295 -20.68 -11.48 -24.91
C LEU A 295 -21.41 -12.84 -24.81
N VAL A 296 -22.74 -12.85 -24.64
CA VAL A 296 -23.50 -14.10 -24.49
C VAL A 296 -23.50 -14.89 -25.79
N CYS A 297 -23.18 -16.19 -25.72
CA CYS A 297 -23.07 -17.07 -26.87
C CYS A 297 -24.30 -17.01 -27.78
N GLY A 298 -24.06 -16.88 -29.08
CA GLY A 298 -25.12 -16.77 -30.09
C GLY A 298 -25.65 -15.37 -30.34
N ARG A 299 -25.24 -14.36 -29.56
CA ARG A 299 -25.55 -12.97 -29.86
C ARG A 299 -24.65 -12.42 -31.00
N PRO A 300 -25.15 -11.47 -31.81
CA PRO A 300 -24.32 -10.80 -32.81
C PRO A 300 -23.09 -10.14 -32.16
N GLY A 301 -21.89 -10.48 -32.65
CA GLY A 301 -20.63 -9.92 -32.13
C GLY A 301 -20.06 -10.65 -30.91
N ALA A 302 -20.75 -11.65 -30.35
CA ALA A 302 -20.20 -12.48 -29.28
C ALA A 302 -18.99 -13.30 -29.77
N PRO A 303 -18.01 -13.60 -28.89
CA PRO A 303 -16.86 -14.45 -29.24
C PRO A 303 -17.29 -15.84 -29.75
N THR A 304 -16.51 -16.38 -30.69
CA THR A 304 -16.74 -17.73 -31.27
C THR A 304 -15.60 -18.70 -31.00
N ASP A 305 -14.63 -18.29 -30.20
CA ASP A 305 -13.42 -19.01 -29.81
C ASP A 305 -13.57 -19.82 -28.51
N GLY A 306 -14.79 -19.90 -27.96
CA GLY A 306 -15.08 -20.57 -26.68
C GLY A 306 -15.05 -19.63 -25.46
N THR A 307 -14.79 -18.33 -25.65
CA THR A 307 -14.78 -17.35 -24.54
C THR A 307 -16.13 -16.63 -24.36
N CYS A 308 -17.15 -16.96 -25.18
CA CYS A 308 -18.49 -16.43 -24.98
C CYS A 308 -19.10 -16.89 -23.64
N LEU A 309 -19.99 -16.09 -23.09
CA LEU A 309 -20.64 -16.33 -21.79
C LEU A 309 -21.97 -17.08 -21.94
N ALA A 310 -22.31 -17.90 -20.96
CA ALA A 310 -23.71 -18.24 -20.71
C ALA A 310 -24.44 -17.00 -20.16
N SER A 311 -25.78 -16.99 -20.22
CA SER A 311 -26.55 -15.82 -19.72
C SER A 311 -26.30 -15.60 -18.22
N GLN A 312 -26.29 -16.69 -17.42
CA GLN A 312 -26.01 -16.62 -15.99
C GLN A 312 -24.58 -16.16 -15.66
N GLU A 313 -23.59 -16.49 -16.51
CA GLU A 313 -22.22 -15.98 -16.36
C GLU A 313 -22.17 -14.46 -16.61
N ALA A 314 -22.93 -13.94 -17.58
CA ALA A 314 -23.04 -12.50 -17.82
C ALA A 314 -23.75 -11.77 -16.68
N ASP A 315 -24.83 -12.37 -16.12
CA ASP A 315 -25.51 -11.85 -14.94
C ASP A 315 -24.56 -11.79 -13.73
N ALA A 316 -23.75 -12.84 -13.51
CA ALA A 316 -22.76 -12.89 -12.43
C ALA A 316 -21.70 -11.79 -12.59
N VAL A 317 -21.13 -11.60 -13.78
CA VAL A 317 -20.19 -10.50 -14.07
C VAL A 317 -20.81 -9.14 -13.75
N GLN A 318 -22.06 -8.92 -14.15
CA GLN A 318 -22.74 -7.66 -13.89
C GLN A 318 -22.94 -7.42 -12.38
N GLN A 319 -23.23 -8.46 -11.61
CA GLN A 319 -23.39 -8.36 -10.16
C GLN A 319 -22.04 -8.13 -9.46
N ILE A 320 -20.95 -8.74 -9.94
CA ILE A 320 -19.59 -8.49 -9.45
C ILE A 320 -19.24 -6.99 -9.60
N TRP A 321 -19.48 -6.40 -10.76
CA TRP A 321 -19.23 -4.97 -10.99
C TRP A 321 -20.15 -4.05 -10.18
N ARG A 322 -21.40 -4.45 -9.94
CA ARG A 322 -22.34 -3.69 -9.10
C ARG A 322 -22.02 -3.74 -7.62
N GLY A 323 -21.20 -4.71 -7.20
CA GLY A 323 -20.82 -4.93 -5.80
C GLY A 323 -21.85 -5.62 -4.94
N ALA A 324 -21.49 -5.87 -3.69
CA ALA A 324 -22.28 -6.63 -2.74
C ALA A 324 -23.65 -6.00 -2.45
N ARG A 325 -24.68 -6.83 -2.45
CA ARG A 325 -26.08 -6.44 -2.23
C ARG A 325 -26.74 -7.31 -1.19
N GLY A 326 -27.66 -6.72 -0.41
CA GLY A 326 -28.53 -7.44 0.49
C GLY A 326 -29.70 -8.12 -0.25
N THR A 327 -30.51 -8.86 0.49
CA THR A 327 -31.66 -9.64 -0.02
C THR A 327 -32.70 -8.82 -0.77
N ASN A 328 -32.84 -7.56 -0.42
CA ASN A 328 -33.77 -6.62 -1.08
C ASN A 328 -33.06 -5.75 -2.15
N GLY A 329 -31.83 -6.12 -2.55
CA GLY A 329 -31.02 -5.36 -3.51
C GLY A 329 -30.37 -4.11 -2.93
N GLU A 330 -30.42 -3.92 -1.62
CA GLU A 330 -29.80 -2.78 -0.96
C GLU A 330 -28.26 -2.83 -1.08
N PHE A 331 -27.65 -1.66 -1.19
CA PHE A 331 -26.20 -1.53 -1.29
C PHE A 331 -25.53 -1.94 0.03
N LEU A 332 -24.58 -2.88 -0.05
CA LEU A 332 -23.72 -3.24 1.06
C LEU A 332 -22.30 -2.68 0.87
N TRP A 333 -21.69 -2.95 -0.29
CA TRP A 333 -20.39 -2.43 -0.64
C TRP A 333 -20.15 -2.42 -2.16
N TYR A 334 -19.09 -1.71 -2.58
CA TYR A 334 -18.66 -1.59 -3.97
C TYR A 334 -18.18 -2.92 -4.55
N GLY A 335 -18.04 -3.01 -5.87
CA GLY A 335 -17.51 -4.15 -6.61
C GLY A 335 -16.26 -3.79 -7.41
N LEU A 336 -15.76 -4.75 -8.17
CA LEU A 336 -14.69 -4.53 -9.14
C LEU A 336 -15.14 -3.54 -10.21
N GLU A 337 -14.19 -2.79 -10.75
CA GLU A 337 -14.48 -1.87 -11.84
C GLU A 337 -14.35 -2.55 -13.22
N PRO A 338 -15.12 -2.11 -14.24
CA PRO A 338 -14.85 -2.48 -15.62
C PRO A 338 -13.39 -2.18 -15.99
N GLY A 339 -12.69 -3.15 -16.57
CA GLY A 339 -11.25 -3.04 -16.85
C GLY A 339 -10.34 -3.65 -15.78
N ALA A 340 -10.82 -3.84 -14.55
CA ALA A 340 -10.06 -4.55 -13.52
C ALA A 340 -10.00 -6.06 -13.79
N SER A 341 -8.89 -6.68 -13.37
CA SER A 341 -8.74 -8.13 -13.43
C SER A 341 -9.67 -8.82 -12.42
N PHE A 342 -10.31 -9.89 -12.83
CA PHE A 342 -11.09 -10.74 -11.92
C PHE A 342 -10.22 -11.70 -11.08
N ALA A 343 -8.96 -11.92 -11.48
CA ALA A 343 -8.07 -12.92 -10.88
C ALA A 343 -7.70 -12.64 -9.40
N GLY A 344 -8.05 -11.47 -8.85
CA GLY A 344 -7.88 -11.17 -7.42
C GLY A 344 -8.99 -11.74 -6.54
N LEU A 345 -10.26 -11.51 -6.92
CA LEU A 345 -11.43 -11.80 -6.10
C LEU A 345 -12.41 -12.82 -6.72
N ALA A 346 -12.31 -13.09 -8.02
CA ALA A 346 -13.10 -14.11 -8.72
C ALA A 346 -12.13 -15.12 -9.36
N ASN A 347 -11.44 -15.87 -8.53
CA ASN A 347 -10.34 -16.73 -8.93
C ASN A 347 -10.76 -18.19 -9.02
N SER A 348 -10.18 -18.93 -9.96
CA SER A 348 -10.47 -20.36 -10.11
C SER A 348 -9.23 -21.16 -10.46
N SER A 349 -9.23 -22.44 -10.08
CA SER A 349 -8.19 -23.37 -10.47
C SER A 349 -8.18 -23.60 -11.99
N SER A 350 -7.05 -24.11 -12.50
CA SER A 350 -6.93 -24.59 -13.90
C SER A 350 -7.55 -25.96 -14.14
N ASP A 351 -8.18 -26.57 -13.13
CA ASP A 351 -8.78 -27.89 -13.21
C ASP A 351 -10.00 -27.89 -14.14
N THR A 352 -10.42 -29.10 -14.54
CA THR A 352 -11.64 -29.28 -15.33
C THR A 352 -12.53 -30.32 -14.62
N PRO A 353 -13.65 -29.88 -14.02
CA PRO A 353 -14.17 -28.51 -13.92
C PRO A 353 -13.34 -27.62 -12.99
N PRO A 354 -13.33 -26.28 -13.19
CA PRO A 354 -12.61 -25.37 -12.31
C PRO A 354 -13.20 -25.34 -10.90
N VAL A 355 -12.33 -25.12 -9.91
CA VAL A 355 -12.71 -24.99 -8.50
C VAL A 355 -12.51 -23.53 -8.06
N ALA A 356 -13.45 -22.99 -7.31
CA ALA A 356 -13.37 -21.64 -6.75
C ALA A 356 -12.19 -21.51 -5.78
N LEU A 357 -11.46 -20.39 -5.88
CA LEU A 357 -10.31 -20.06 -5.05
C LEU A 357 -10.52 -18.68 -4.41
N PRO A 358 -11.38 -18.55 -3.40
CA PRO A 358 -11.63 -17.28 -2.72
C PRO A 358 -10.35 -16.65 -2.21
N PHE A 359 -10.30 -15.35 -2.22
CA PHE A 359 -9.17 -14.59 -1.69
C PHE A 359 -8.94 -14.96 -0.20
N PRO A 360 -7.73 -15.38 0.19
CA PRO A 360 -7.50 -15.94 1.53
C PRO A 360 -7.85 -15.00 2.67
N ILE A 361 -7.67 -13.68 2.50
CA ILE A 361 -7.94 -12.69 3.55
C ILE A 361 -9.44 -12.63 3.86
N THR A 362 -10.30 -12.56 2.84
CA THR A 362 -11.75 -12.57 3.06
C THR A 362 -12.22 -13.91 3.62
N LEU A 363 -11.64 -15.00 3.16
CA LEU A 363 -12.01 -16.35 3.64
C LEU A 363 -11.70 -16.52 5.14
N ASP A 364 -10.52 -16.04 5.59
CA ASP A 364 -10.17 -16.04 7.01
C ASP A 364 -11.06 -15.09 7.82
N HIS A 365 -11.44 -13.94 7.25
CA HIS A 365 -12.37 -13.03 7.92
C HIS A 365 -13.73 -13.67 8.14
N TRP A 366 -14.27 -14.37 7.13
CA TRP A 366 -15.52 -15.12 7.28
C TRP A 366 -15.41 -16.22 8.30
N ARG A 367 -14.40 -17.09 8.18
CA ARG A 367 -14.23 -18.27 9.06
C ARG A 367 -13.95 -17.87 10.51
N LEU A 368 -13.01 -16.97 10.73
CA LEU A 368 -12.38 -16.74 12.03
C LEU A 368 -12.96 -15.52 12.74
N TRP A 369 -13.23 -14.44 12.01
CA TRP A 369 -13.69 -13.19 12.62
C TRP A 369 -15.22 -13.14 12.73
N ILE A 370 -15.95 -13.52 11.68
CA ILE A 370 -17.41 -13.45 11.67
C ILE A 370 -18.00 -14.68 12.33
N GLU A 371 -17.72 -15.88 11.79
CA GLU A 371 -18.34 -17.14 12.17
C GLU A 371 -17.64 -17.80 13.37
N GLN A 372 -16.39 -17.42 13.68
CA GLN A 372 -15.58 -18.04 14.75
C GLN A 372 -15.55 -19.57 14.63
N ASN A 373 -15.47 -20.04 13.39
CA ASN A 373 -15.50 -21.47 13.02
C ASN A 373 -14.46 -21.74 11.92
N PRO A 374 -13.28 -22.29 12.24
CA PRO A 374 -12.24 -22.60 11.24
C PRO A 374 -12.70 -23.54 10.13
N SER A 375 -13.75 -24.34 10.39
CA SER A 375 -14.33 -25.28 9.44
C SER A 375 -15.52 -24.72 8.65
N PHE A 376 -15.79 -23.41 8.75
CA PHE A 376 -16.88 -22.79 8.03
C PHE A 376 -16.73 -22.96 6.52
N ASP A 377 -17.80 -23.45 5.90
CA ASP A 377 -17.89 -23.67 4.45
C ASP A 377 -18.68 -22.50 3.80
N TRP A 378 -17.97 -21.60 3.16
CA TRP A 378 -18.54 -20.43 2.50
C TRP A 378 -19.50 -20.79 1.35
N THR A 379 -19.39 -21.99 0.76
CA THR A 379 -20.26 -22.43 -0.34
C THR A 379 -21.71 -22.64 0.12
N THR A 380 -21.92 -22.73 1.43
CA THR A 380 -23.28 -22.85 2.03
C THR A 380 -23.98 -21.49 2.21
N LEU A 381 -23.26 -20.38 1.97
CA LEU A 381 -23.86 -19.06 2.07
C LEU A 381 -24.96 -18.85 1.03
N THR A 382 -26.02 -18.21 1.49
CA THR A 382 -27.07 -17.59 0.67
C THR A 382 -26.92 -16.08 0.70
N THR A 383 -27.59 -15.34 -0.15
CA THR A 383 -27.62 -13.86 -0.07
C THR A 383 -28.05 -13.37 1.32
N ALA A 384 -29.01 -14.06 1.97
CA ALA A 384 -29.51 -13.67 3.30
C ALA A 384 -28.48 -13.91 4.41
N SER A 385 -27.80 -15.06 4.40
CA SER A 385 -26.75 -15.36 5.38
C SER A 385 -25.49 -14.52 5.14
N PHE A 386 -25.15 -14.23 3.88
CA PHE A 386 -24.10 -13.27 3.54
C PHE A 386 -24.40 -11.88 4.11
N GLU A 387 -25.62 -11.34 3.87
CA GLU A 387 -26.03 -10.05 4.44
C GLU A 387 -25.92 -10.06 5.98
N THR A 388 -26.36 -11.15 6.62
CA THR A 388 -26.28 -11.28 8.08
C THR A 388 -24.82 -11.22 8.57
N GLY A 389 -23.92 -12.01 7.98
CA GLY A 389 -22.49 -12.02 8.35
C GLY A 389 -21.82 -10.68 8.05
N PHE A 390 -22.16 -10.02 6.92
CA PHE A 390 -21.67 -8.68 6.58
C PHE A 390 -22.06 -7.67 7.68
N ARG A 391 -23.31 -7.66 8.13
CA ARG A 391 -23.77 -6.77 9.22
C ARG A 391 -23.16 -7.13 10.57
N GLN A 392 -22.88 -8.39 10.83
CA GLN A 392 -22.14 -8.82 12.02
C GLN A 392 -20.71 -8.28 11.99
N SER A 393 -20.03 -8.32 10.85
CA SER A 393 -18.71 -7.73 10.68
C SER A 393 -18.73 -6.24 11.03
N GLN A 394 -19.68 -5.48 10.49
CA GLN A 394 -19.84 -4.07 10.83
C GLN A 394 -20.08 -3.84 12.33
N ALA A 395 -20.99 -4.60 12.93
CA ALA A 395 -21.34 -4.43 14.34
C ALA A 395 -20.18 -4.73 15.29
N LYS A 396 -19.37 -5.75 14.96
CA LYS A 396 -18.26 -6.20 15.82
C LYS A 396 -16.98 -5.36 15.60
N PHE A 397 -16.66 -4.97 14.36
CA PHE A 397 -15.30 -4.53 14.04
C PHE A 397 -15.19 -3.07 13.60
N ARG A 398 -16.28 -2.39 13.24
CA ARG A 398 -16.22 -1.00 12.79
C ARG A 398 -15.50 -0.07 13.78
N ALA A 399 -15.86 -0.15 15.05
CA ALA A 399 -15.29 0.72 16.09
C ALA A 399 -13.81 0.44 16.38
N VAL A 400 -13.31 -0.75 16.01
CA VAL A 400 -11.93 -1.18 16.31
C VAL A 400 -11.01 -0.97 15.11
N ILE A 401 -11.46 -1.37 13.90
CA ILE A 401 -10.60 -1.41 12.71
C ILE A 401 -11.21 -0.73 11.48
N GLY A 402 -12.42 -0.19 11.57
CA GLY A 402 -13.09 0.44 10.42
C GLY A 402 -12.24 1.49 9.73
N THR A 403 -11.51 2.31 10.48
CA THR A 403 -10.66 3.38 9.96
C THR A 403 -11.45 4.26 8.98
N ASP A 404 -12.64 4.68 9.39
CA ASP A 404 -13.59 5.38 8.53
C ASP A 404 -14.15 6.68 9.15
N ASP A 405 -13.49 7.21 10.18
CA ASP A 405 -13.82 8.51 10.76
C ASP A 405 -13.43 9.63 9.78
N PRO A 406 -14.38 10.43 9.30
CA PRO A 406 -14.08 11.50 8.37
C PRO A 406 -13.64 12.80 9.04
N ASP A 407 -13.70 12.92 10.38
CA ASP A 407 -13.26 14.14 11.08
C ASP A 407 -11.74 14.15 11.25
N LEU A 408 -11.07 14.97 10.45
CA LEU A 408 -9.62 15.16 10.47
C LEU A 408 -9.22 16.53 11.05
N THR A 409 -10.12 17.19 11.76
CA THR A 409 -9.87 18.53 12.33
C THR A 409 -8.61 18.55 13.19
N ALA A 410 -8.39 17.52 14.02
CA ALA A 410 -7.20 17.42 14.86
C ALA A 410 -5.92 17.26 14.01
N PHE A 411 -5.91 16.35 13.06
CA PHE A 411 -4.76 16.12 12.17
C PHE A 411 -4.37 17.38 11.39
N HIS A 412 -5.37 18.07 10.82
CA HIS A 412 -5.14 19.34 10.15
C HIS A 412 -4.61 20.41 11.10
N ALA A 413 -5.10 20.48 12.35
CA ALA A 413 -4.63 21.44 13.35
C ALA A 413 -3.17 21.22 13.77
N TYR A 414 -2.68 19.97 13.74
CA TYR A 414 -1.27 19.64 13.93
C TYR A 414 -0.40 19.94 12.70
N GLY A 415 -1.00 20.32 11.56
CA GLY A 415 -0.29 20.66 10.32
C GLY A 415 -0.06 19.48 9.40
N GLY A 416 -0.60 18.30 9.71
CA GLY A 416 -0.43 17.06 8.96
C GLY A 416 -0.87 17.17 7.49
N LYS A 417 -0.25 16.39 6.62
CA LYS A 417 -0.54 16.29 5.18
C LYS A 417 -0.69 14.83 4.77
N ILE A 418 -1.67 14.55 3.91
CA ILE A 418 -1.89 13.21 3.36
C ILE A 418 -1.90 13.27 1.83
N ILE A 419 -1.13 12.38 1.20
CA ILE A 419 -1.30 11.99 -0.19
C ILE A 419 -1.87 10.59 -0.20
N THR A 420 -3.07 10.44 -0.75
CA THR A 420 -3.71 9.14 -1.01
C THR A 420 -3.68 8.86 -2.51
N TYR A 421 -3.35 7.65 -2.91
CA TYR A 421 -3.49 7.21 -4.29
C TYR A 421 -4.23 5.87 -4.36
N HIS A 422 -4.97 5.62 -5.46
CA HIS A 422 -5.68 4.36 -5.66
C HIS A 422 -5.79 4.03 -7.15
N GLY A 423 -5.40 2.82 -7.52
CA GLY A 423 -5.52 2.33 -8.89
C GLY A 423 -6.97 2.06 -9.27
N TRP A 424 -7.40 2.53 -10.45
CA TRP A 424 -8.75 2.24 -10.91
C TRP A 424 -8.99 0.75 -11.24
N THR A 425 -7.92 0.02 -11.56
CA THR A 425 -8.00 -1.42 -11.84
C THR A 425 -7.58 -2.29 -10.65
N ASP A 426 -7.60 -1.72 -9.43
CA ASP A 426 -7.33 -2.48 -8.21
C ASP A 426 -8.27 -3.68 -8.10
N GLN A 427 -7.69 -4.87 -8.19
CA GLN A 427 -8.40 -6.14 -8.21
C GLN A 427 -8.65 -6.72 -6.81
N LEU A 428 -8.24 -6.02 -5.75
CA LEU A 428 -8.39 -6.43 -4.35
C LEU A 428 -9.23 -5.43 -3.55
N ILE A 429 -8.84 -4.16 -3.51
CA ILE A 429 -9.56 -3.12 -2.74
C ILE A 429 -10.33 -2.22 -3.70
N PHE A 430 -11.62 -2.11 -3.49
CA PHE A 430 -12.54 -1.40 -4.39
C PHE A 430 -12.29 0.11 -4.39
N PRO A 431 -11.80 0.74 -5.49
CA PRO A 431 -11.37 2.14 -5.51
C PRO A 431 -12.47 3.15 -5.19
N LYS A 432 -13.74 2.81 -5.48
CA LYS A 432 -14.90 3.64 -5.07
C LYS A 432 -15.02 3.79 -3.56
N GLY A 433 -14.47 2.86 -2.76
CA GLY A 433 -14.41 2.98 -1.30
C GLY A 433 -13.56 4.15 -0.85
N SER A 434 -12.42 4.41 -1.51
CA SER A 434 -11.57 5.57 -1.24
C SER A 434 -12.23 6.88 -1.64
N ILE A 435 -12.93 6.89 -2.77
CA ILE A 435 -13.71 8.06 -3.21
C ILE A 435 -14.84 8.37 -2.22
N ASP A 436 -15.57 7.35 -1.76
CA ASP A 436 -16.61 7.52 -0.74
C ASP A 436 -16.05 8.14 0.54
N TYR A 437 -14.93 7.59 1.03
CA TYR A 437 -14.29 8.11 2.22
C TYR A 437 -13.81 9.54 2.04
N PHE A 438 -13.11 9.86 0.94
CA PHE A 438 -12.68 11.22 0.63
C PHE A 438 -13.85 12.21 0.58
N ASN A 439 -14.96 11.82 -0.06
CA ASN A 439 -16.16 12.68 -0.12
C ASN A 439 -16.76 12.93 1.28
N ARG A 440 -16.72 11.93 2.19
CA ARG A 440 -17.13 12.11 3.58
C ARG A 440 -16.18 13.04 4.34
N VAL A 441 -14.87 12.93 4.11
CA VAL A 441 -13.85 13.87 4.65
C VAL A 441 -14.13 15.28 4.15
N VAL A 442 -14.39 15.46 2.87
CA VAL A 442 -14.76 16.78 2.28
C VAL A 442 -16.00 17.35 2.96
N ALA A 443 -17.02 16.54 3.17
CA ALA A 443 -18.28 16.99 3.81
C ALA A 443 -18.07 17.36 5.30
N ALA A 444 -17.25 16.59 6.02
CA ALA A 444 -17.02 16.80 7.45
C ALA A 444 -16.08 17.98 7.74
N ASN A 445 -15.12 18.28 6.84
CA ASN A 445 -14.05 19.26 7.08
C ASN A 445 -14.18 20.54 6.24
N GLY A 446 -15.36 21.06 6.03
CA GLY A 446 -15.56 22.42 5.46
C GLY A 446 -15.43 22.52 3.94
N GLY A 447 -15.51 21.41 3.23
CA GLY A 447 -15.56 21.34 1.77
C GLY A 447 -14.22 21.15 1.07
N LEU A 448 -14.27 20.85 -0.22
CA LEU A 448 -13.12 20.43 -1.03
C LEU A 448 -11.95 21.42 -0.97
N LYS A 449 -12.24 22.72 -1.08
CA LYS A 449 -11.18 23.75 -1.05
C LYS A 449 -10.40 23.74 0.27
N HIS A 450 -11.07 23.44 1.38
CA HIS A 450 -10.41 23.35 2.69
C HIS A 450 -9.60 22.06 2.82
N VAL A 451 -10.21 20.94 2.45
CA VAL A 451 -9.58 19.62 2.53
C VAL A 451 -8.32 19.53 1.67
N ARG A 452 -8.31 20.12 0.48
CA ARG A 452 -7.14 20.19 -0.40
C ARG A 452 -5.91 20.90 0.22
N ASN A 453 -6.02 21.53 1.36
CA ASN A 453 -4.87 22.09 2.08
C ASN A 453 -4.11 21.04 2.91
N PHE A 454 -4.70 19.85 3.14
CA PHE A 454 -4.08 18.82 3.96
C PHE A 454 -4.29 17.37 3.44
N ASP A 455 -5.23 17.13 2.51
CA ASP A 455 -5.50 15.82 1.92
C ASP A 455 -5.66 15.94 0.39
N ARG A 456 -4.97 15.08 -0.34
CA ARG A 456 -5.01 14.93 -1.80
C ARG A 456 -5.21 13.47 -2.17
N LEU A 457 -6.30 13.17 -2.87
CA LEU A 457 -6.56 11.85 -3.45
C LEU A 457 -6.20 11.86 -4.94
N PHE A 458 -5.37 10.91 -5.37
CA PHE A 458 -5.04 10.68 -6.77
C PHE A 458 -5.58 9.33 -7.23
N MET A 459 -6.51 9.34 -8.20
CA MET A 459 -6.96 8.13 -8.86
C MET A 459 -6.04 7.82 -10.03
N VAL A 460 -5.57 6.57 -10.12
CA VAL A 460 -4.55 6.16 -11.10
C VAL A 460 -5.16 5.24 -12.16
N PRO A 461 -5.37 5.73 -13.40
CA PRO A 461 -5.93 4.91 -14.47
C PRO A 461 -5.06 3.70 -14.81
N GLY A 462 -5.68 2.53 -14.92
CA GLY A 462 -5.02 1.30 -15.30
C GLY A 462 -4.03 0.72 -14.30
N MET A 463 -3.84 1.33 -13.12
CA MET A 463 -3.01 0.77 -12.06
C MET A 463 -3.78 -0.28 -11.27
N ASN A 464 -3.13 -1.41 -11.01
CA ASN A 464 -3.60 -2.50 -10.16
C ASN A 464 -3.41 -2.16 -8.66
N HIS A 465 -3.51 -3.18 -7.80
CA HIS A 465 -3.32 -3.02 -6.36
C HIS A 465 -1.90 -2.57 -6.01
N CYS A 466 -1.72 -1.36 -5.54
CA CYS A 466 -0.47 -0.70 -5.14
C CYS A 466 0.51 -0.35 -6.27
N ALA A 467 0.58 -1.12 -7.34
CA ALA A 467 1.46 -0.93 -8.50
C ALA A 467 1.11 -1.92 -9.61
N GLY A 468 1.74 -1.79 -10.77
CA GLY A 468 1.53 -2.63 -11.96
C GLY A 468 0.22 -2.30 -12.67
N GLY A 469 -0.03 -2.98 -13.78
CA GLY A 469 -1.23 -2.81 -14.60
C GLY A 469 -0.95 -2.14 -15.94
N ALA A 470 -2.04 -1.92 -16.70
CA ALA A 470 -1.94 -1.44 -18.08
C ALA A 470 -1.64 0.06 -18.20
N GLY A 471 -1.74 0.82 -17.11
CA GLY A 471 -1.56 2.27 -17.10
C GLY A 471 -0.15 2.74 -16.77
N ALA A 472 0.04 4.05 -16.74
CA ALA A 472 1.21 4.66 -16.13
C ALA A 472 1.06 4.60 -14.61
N ASP A 473 1.88 3.79 -13.94
CA ASP A 473 1.70 3.41 -12.54
C ASP A 473 2.92 3.68 -11.64
N ASN A 474 4.04 4.18 -12.20
CA ASN A 474 5.23 4.54 -11.44
C ASN A 474 5.34 6.07 -11.27
N PHE A 475 5.15 6.55 -10.06
CA PHE A 475 5.31 7.93 -9.61
C PHE A 475 5.99 7.99 -8.24
N GLY A 476 6.89 7.04 -7.94
CA GLY A 476 7.62 6.96 -6.68
C GLY A 476 6.73 6.71 -5.46
N GLN A 477 5.63 6.00 -5.65
CA GLN A 477 4.73 5.60 -4.58
C GLN A 477 5.32 4.50 -3.68
N SER A 478 4.59 4.12 -2.64
CA SER A 478 5.04 3.13 -1.65
C SER A 478 5.58 1.85 -2.29
N GLY A 479 6.83 1.53 -2.01
CA GLY A 479 7.49 0.32 -2.49
C GLY A 479 8.01 0.38 -3.93
N VAL A 480 7.88 1.51 -4.63
CA VAL A 480 8.30 1.71 -6.02
C VAL A 480 9.44 2.72 -6.11
N VAL A 481 10.49 2.37 -6.85
CA VAL A 481 11.60 3.29 -7.12
C VAL A 481 11.17 4.27 -8.22
N PRO A 482 11.22 5.60 -7.98
CA PRO A 482 10.81 6.58 -8.96
C PRO A 482 11.74 6.61 -10.18
N VAL A 483 11.22 7.00 -11.33
CA VAL A 483 12.02 7.18 -12.56
C VAL A 483 12.81 8.49 -12.54
N SER A 484 12.36 9.46 -11.76
CA SER A 484 13.04 10.75 -11.56
C SER A 484 12.92 11.18 -10.09
N LEU A 485 13.99 11.77 -9.57
CA LEU A 485 14.07 12.23 -8.17
C LEU A 485 13.67 13.71 -8.08
N ASP A 486 12.41 13.98 -8.38
CA ASP A 486 11.80 15.32 -8.25
C ASP A 486 10.34 15.19 -7.78
N PRO A 487 9.74 16.26 -7.20
CA PRO A 487 8.40 16.19 -6.61
C PRO A 487 7.25 15.98 -7.61
N GLU A 488 7.48 16.07 -8.92
CA GLU A 488 6.45 15.79 -9.92
C GLU A 488 6.39 14.28 -10.24
N HIS A 489 7.51 13.56 -10.08
CA HIS A 489 7.64 12.14 -10.43
C HIS A 489 7.84 11.22 -9.21
N ASP A 490 7.89 11.78 -8.00
CA ASP A 490 8.12 11.05 -6.76
C ASP A 490 7.15 11.53 -5.68
N ALA A 491 6.18 10.68 -5.34
CA ALA A 491 5.15 10.99 -4.35
C ALA A 491 5.71 11.20 -2.94
N VAL A 492 6.84 10.57 -2.59
CA VAL A 492 7.53 10.79 -1.31
C VAL A 492 8.14 12.18 -1.28
N LEU A 493 8.81 12.60 -2.36
CA LEU A 493 9.36 13.96 -2.48
C LEU A 493 8.25 15.02 -2.56
N ALA A 494 7.15 14.74 -3.26
CA ALA A 494 5.98 15.61 -3.29
C ALA A 494 5.41 15.85 -1.89
N LEU A 495 5.27 14.78 -1.10
CA LEU A 495 4.81 14.86 0.28
C LEU A 495 5.78 15.66 1.16
N GLN A 496 7.08 15.41 1.05
CA GLN A 496 8.10 16.17 1.78
C GLN A 496 8.06 17.66 1.43
N GLN A 497 7.96 17.99 0.14
CA GLN A 497 7.84 19.38 -0.31
C GLN A 497 6.59 20.06 0.27
N TRP A 498 5.48 19.33 0.32
CA TRP A 498 4.23 19.83 0.90
C TRP A 498 4.35 20.08 2.41
N VAL A 499 4.88 19.11 3.16
CA VAL A 499 5.08 19.22 4.62
C VAL A 499 6.09 20.31 4.97
N GLU A 500 7.24 20.32 4.30
CA GLU A 500 8.40 21.12 4.71
C GLU A 500 8.40 22.54 4.13
N GLN A 501 7.76 22.73 2.96
CA GLN A 501 7.78 24.02 2.23
C GLN A 501 6.37 24.58 1.98
N GLY A 502 5.32 23.81 2.29
CA GLY A 502 3.92 24.22 2.06
C GLY A 502 3.49 24.18 0.59
N ILE A 503 4.27 23.57 -0.30
CA ILE A 503 3.96 23.43 -1.73
C ILE A 503 3.23 22.12 -1.94
N ALA A 504 1.91 22.20 -2.11
CA ALA A 504 1.06 21.02 -2.33
C ALA A 504 1.23 20.47 -3.77
N PRO A 505 1.17 19.15 -3.98
CA PRO A 505 1.19 18.59 -5.32
C PRO A 505 -0.15 18.86 -6.03
N ASP A 506 -0.15 19.73 -7.02
CA ASP A 506 -1.32 19.97 -7.87
C ASP A 506 -1.40 18.96 -9.02
N MET A 507 -0.37 18.18 -9.22
CA MET A 507 -0.27 17.11 -10.21
C MET A 507 0.93 16.22 -9.83
N LEU A 508 0.84 14.91 -10.12
CA LEU A 508 1.97 14.00 -10.20
C LEU A 508 2.06 13.49 -11.63
N ILE A 509 3.25 13.10 -12.08
CA ILE A 509 3.44 12.50 -13.40
C ILE A 509 3.84 11.04 -13.19
N ALA A 510 2.96 10.14 -13.62
CA ALA A 510 3.23 8.73 -13.62
C ALA A 510 3.87 8.29 -14.95
N THR A 511 4.74 7.29 -14.88
CA THR A 511 5.37 6.62 -16.02
C THR A 511 5.02 5.13 -15.97
N THR A 512 4.94 4.49 -17.12
CA THR A 512 4.79 3.02 -17.18
C THR A 512 6.02 2.31 -16.61
N ASP A 513 5.80 1.17 -15.98
CA ASP A 513 6.89 0.34 -15.43
C ASP A 513 7.59 -0.52 -16.52
N GLN A 514 8.59 -1.30 -16.11
CA GLN A 514 9.37 -2.17 -17.01
C GLN A 514 8.57 -3.37 -17.56
N ASN A 515 7.43 -3.72 -16.95
CA ASN A 515 6.58 -4.84 -17.34
C ASN A 515 5.46 -4.42 -18.29
N HIS A 516 5.30 -3.10 -18.48
CA HIS A 516 4.20 -2.48 -19.21
C HIS A 516 3.89 -3.14 -20.56
N ALA A 517 4.89 -3.42 -21.39
CA ALA A 517 4.68 -4.04 -22.70
C ALA A 517 4.00 -5.43 -22.64
N THR A 518 4.11 -6.12 -21.50
CA THR A 518 3.43 -7.39 -21.25
C THR A 518 2.03 -7.17 -20.66
N GLU A 519 1.87 -6.18 -19.81
CA GLU A 519 0.62 -5.86 -19.15
C GLU A 519 -0.35 -5.10 -20.04
N ASN A 520 0.19 -4.32 -21.00
CA ASN A 520 -0.60 -3.58 -21.99
C ASN A 520 -0.12 -3.85 -23.44
N PRO A 521 -0.48 -4.98 -24.04
CA PRO A 521 -0.12 -5.27 -25.43
C PRO A 521 -0.81 -4.34 -26.46
N THR A 522 -1.81 -3.57 -26.06
CA THR A 522 -2.49 -2.58 -26.94
C THR A 522 -1.61 -1.35 -27.14
N GLN A 523 -0.91 -0.91 -26.10
CA GLN A 523 0.06 0.19 -26.11
C GLN A 523 1.37 -0.29 -25.51
N PRO A 524 2.21 -1.05 -26.25
CA PRO A 524 3.43 -1.64 -25.68
C PRO A 524 4.58 -0.64 -25.48
N GLU A 525 4.48 0.55 -26.05
CA GLU A 525 5.46 1.62 -25.87
C GLU A 525 5.20 2.36 -24.56
N ALA A 526 6.28 2.65 -23.83
CA ALA A 526 6.19 3.39 -22.56
C ALA A 526 5.55 4.78 -22.77
N PHE A 527 4.72 5.18 -21.83
CA PHE A 527 4.07 6.49 -21.83
C PHE A 527 4.03 7.11 -20.43
N THR A 528 3.73 8.41 -20.40
CA THR A 528 3.51 9.16 -19.17
C THR A 528 2.08 9.69 -19.09
N ARG A 529 1.56 9.86 -17.88
CA ARG A 529 0.24 10.45 -17.62
C ARG A 529 0.30 11.37 -16.42
N PRO A 530 -0.38 12.53 -16.46
CA PRO A 530 -0.58 13.32 -15.27
C PRO A 530 -1.64 12.66 -14.39
N LEU A 531 -1.34 12.52 -13.12
CA LEU A 531 -2.29 12.16 -12.07
C LEU A 531 -2.83 13.46 -11.48
N CYS A 532 -4.13 13.66 -11.60
CA CYS A 532 -4.80 14.86 -11.13
C CYS A 532 -5.41 14.64 -9.73
N PRO A 533 -5.38 15.64 -8.83
CA PRO A 533 -6.01 15.49 -7.53
C PRO A 533 -7.55 15.46 -7.68
N TYR A 534 -8.15 14.35 -7.23
CA TYR A 534 -9.60 14.13 -7.30
C TYR A 534 -10.40 15.36 -6.76
N PRO A 535 -11.50 15.76 -7.39
CA PRO A 535 -12.22 15.12 -8.50
C PRO A 535 -11.78 15.55 -9.91
N GLU A 536 -10.58 16.11 -10.06
CA GLU A 536 -10.03 16.41 -11.38
C GLU A 536 -9.54 15.13 -12.06
N GLU A 537 -9.61 15.11 -13.40
CA GLU A 537 -9.19 14.02 -14.26
C GLU A 537 -8.24 14.53 -15.34
N ALA A 538 -7.33 13.67 -15.81
CA ALA A 538 -6.47 13.99 -16.94
C ALA A 538 -7.27 13.99 -18.23
N GLN A 539 -7.30 15.11 -18.94
CA GLN A 539 -7.92 15.23 -20.27
C GLN A 539 -6.88 15.52 -21.33
N TYR A 540 -6.89 14.73 -22.40
CA TYR A 540 -6.06 14.98 -23.58
C TYR A 540 -6.45 16.30 -24.26
N LYS A 541 -5.44 17.12 -24.62
CA LYS A 541 -5.66 18.43 -25.26
C LYS A 541 -6.12 18.34 -26.72
N GLY A 542 -6.19 17.13 -27.31
CA GLY A 542 -6.56 16.89 -28.69
C GLY A 542 -5.47 17.23 -29.71
N ALA A 543 -4.24 17.51 -29.25
CA ALA A 543 -3.09 17.80 -30.10
C ALA A 543 -1.79 17.42 -29.37
N GLY A 544 -0.77 17.01 -30.14
CA GLY A 544 0.50 16.50 -29.60
C GLY A 544 0.52 14.98 -29.51
N ASP A 545 1.59 14.44 -28.94
CA ASP A 545 1.76 13.01 -28.73
C ASP A 545 0.91 12.55 -27.53
N PRO A 546 -0.07 11.64 -27.69
CA PRO A 546 -0.89 11.15 -26.59
C PRO A 546 -0.12 10.26 -25.59
N THR A 547 1.14 9.92 -25.85
CA THR A 547 2.00 9.19 -24.91
C THR A 547 2.76 10.10 -23.95
N ASP A 548 2.69 11.43 -24.14
CA ASP A 548 3.39 12.42 -23.34
C ASP A 548 2.40 13.17 -22.41
N ALA A 549 2.63 13.11 -21.10
CA ALA A 549 1.86 13.81 -20.07
C ALA A 549 1.71 15.32 -20.34
N ALA A 550 2.68 15.96 -20.98
CA ALA A 550 2.64 17.38 -21.33
C ALA A 550 1.46 17.75 -22.25
N ASN A 551 0.86 16.78 -22.93
CA ASN A 551 -0.29 16.98 -23.83
C ASN A 551 -1.66 16.77 -23.15
N PHE A 552 -1.67 16.66 -21.84
CA PHE A 552 -2.87 16.56 -21.00
C PHE A 552 -3.04 17.79 -20.11
N VAL A 553 -4.21 17.93 -19.55
CA VAL A 553 -4.54 18.96 -18.55
C VAL A 553 -5.49 18.38 -17.51
N CYS A 554 -5.32 18.75 -16.24
CA CYS A 554 -6.26 18.40 -15.20
C CYS A 554 -7.54 19.25 -15.33
N VAL A 555 -8.69 18.58 -15.42
CA VAL A 555 -10.00 19.24 -15.56
C VAL A 555 -10.99 18.67 -14.55
N TRP A 556 -11.86 19.54 -14.05
CA TRP A 556 -12.99 19.13 -13.25
C TRP A 556 -14.28 19.47 -13.99
N HIS A 557 -15.06 18.46 -14.31
CA HIS A 557 -16.32 18.63 -15.04
C HIS A 557 -17.50 19.08 -14.17
N GLY A 558 -17.24 19.33 -12.86
CA GLY A 558 -18.27 19.65 -11.88
C GLY A 558 -19.01 18.38 -11.39
N PRO A 559 -19.87 18.53 -10.36
CA PRO A 559 -20.71 17.43 -9.86
C PRO A 559 -21.87 17.13 -10.80
#